data_7faf1b6c17af7722f08c6d5e1da80b3d
#
_entry.id   7faf1b6c17af7722f08c6d5e1da80b3d
#
_cell.length_a   1.000
_cell.length_b   1.000
_cell.length_c   1.000
_cell.angle_alpha   90.00
_cell.angle_beta   90.00
_cell.angle_gamma   90.00
#
_symmetry.space_group_name_H-M   'P 1'
#
loop_
_entity.id
_entity.type
_entity.pdbx_description
1 polymer ?
#
loop_
_entity_poly.entity_id
_entity_poly.type
_entity_poly.pdbx_seq_one_letter_code
_entity_poly.pdbx_strand_id
1 'polypeptide(L)'
;MDSVKTMAVADRIDADEAVPVSSVDVTPFIGSWLSTNKDTQGIAKLIVGSHHDGLRVQAFGVGAPSLCEWGEVEGAVFADSATSKVGHAFRAVYDFGFKETILQAKVKKGVLVVANFNRFKDSSRRASYFSREFFYRVAE
;
A
#
# COMPACT_ATOMS: atom_id res chain seq x y z
N MET A 1 -26.81 30.57 -8.27
CA MET A 1 -26.61 29.14 -8.38
C MET A 1 -25.16 28.81 -8.65
N ASP A 2 -24.59 28.03 -7.78
CA ASP A 2 -23.18 27.72 -7.89
C ASP A 2 -22.94 26.66 -8.93
N SER A 3 -22.09 26.97 -9.88
CA SER A 3 -21.67 25.98 -10.86
C SER A 3 -20.49 25.19 -10.29
N VAL A 4 -20.61 23.88 -10.31
CA VAL A 4 -19.52 23.01 -9.91
C VAL A 4 -18.58 22.87 -11.11
N LYS A 5 -17.30 23.20 -10.90
CA LYS A 5 -16.33 23.02 -11.96
C LYS A 5 -16.09 21.52 -12.18
N THR A 6 -16.27 21.08 -13.40
CA THR A 6 -15.99 19.69 -13.77
C THR A 6 -14.55 19.62 -14.26
N MET A 7 -13.79 18.64 -13.74
CA MET A 7 -12.44 18.41 -14.22
C MET A 7 -12.49 17.99 -15.68
N ALA A 8 -11.83 18.74 -16.53
CA ALA A 8 -11.85 18.50 -17.95
C ALA A 8 -10.58 17.79 -18.41
N VAL A 9 -10.67 17.17 -19.61
CA VAL A 9 -9.50 16.55 -20.25
C VAL A 9 -8.38 17.57 -20.43
N ALA A 10 -8.72 18.86 -20.58
CA ALA A 10 -7.73 19.92 -20.71
C ALA A 10 -6.84 20.09 -19.48
N ASP A 11 -7.25 19.58 -18.33
CA ASP A 11 -6.44 19.62 -17.13
C ASP A 11 -5.35 18.54 -17.14
N ARG A 12 -5.35 17.69 -18.12
CA ARG A 12 -4.38 16.61 -18.28
C ARG A 12 -3.23 17.09 -19.20
N ILE A 13 -2.01 16.77 -18.76
CA ILE A 13 -0.84 17.05 -19.60
C ILE A 13 -0.88 16.10 -20.79
N ASP A 14 -0.63 16.65 -21.98
CA ASP A 14 -0.63 15.86 -23.20
C ASP A 14 0.52 14.83 -23.17
N ALA A 15 0.23 13.59 -23.57
CA ALA A 15 1.20 12.52 -23.55
C ALA A 15 2.40 12.77 -24.46
N ASP A 16 2.24 13.62 -25.48
CA ASP A 16 3.34 13.97 -26.38
C ASP A 16 4.33 14.95 -25.76
N GLU A 17 3.96 15.59 -24.68
CA GLU A 17 4.87 16.42 -23.91
C GLU A 17 5.57 15.53 -22.89
N ALA A 18 6.71 14.99 -23.27
CA ALA A 18 7.47 14.09 -22.41
C ALA A 18 7.95 14.83 -21.16
N VAL A 19 7.11 14.88 -20.15
CA VAL A 19 7.48 15.41 -18.84
C VAL A 19 8.03 14.27 -18.02
N PRO A 20 9.28 14.37 -17.52
CA PRO A 20 9.80 13.34 -16.64
C PRO A 20 8.89 13.17 -15.43
N VAL A 21 8.53 11.92 -15.11
CA VAL A 21 7.78 11.65 -13.89
C VAL A 21 8.65 12.08 -12.72
N SER A 22 8.18 13.05 -11.94
CA SER A 22 8.91 13.47 -10.76
C SER A 22 8.86 12.32 -9.75
N SER A 23 10.03 11.82 -9.36
CA SER A 23 10.09 10.76 -8.38
C SER A 23 9.76 11.30 -6.99
N VAL A 24 8.96 10.55 -6.28
CA VAL A 24 8.61 10.84 -4.90
C VAL A 24 9.59 10.08 -3.99
N ASP A 25 10.05 10.74 -2.94
CA ASP A 25 10.95 10.10 -1.98
C ASP A 25 10.20 9.00 -1.23
N VAL A 26 10.66 7.77 -1.39
CA VAL A 26 10.02 6.59 -0.78
C VAL A 26 10.70 6.15 0.51
N THR A 27 11.76 6.86 0.92
CA THR A 27 12.54 6.52 2.11
C THR A 27 11.69 6.26 3.35
N PRO A 28 10.60 7.01 3.60
CA PRO A 28 9.80 6.78 4.79
C PRO A 28 9.23 5.36 4.92
N PHE A 29 9.10 4.63 3.82
CA PHE A 29 8.48 3.30 3.82
C PHE A 29 9.49 2.16 3.83
N ILE A 30 10.75 2.44 3.52
CA ILE A 30 11.75 1.38 3.31
C ILE A 30 12.10 0.71 4.63
N GLY A 31 12.12 -0.62 4.62
CA GLY A 31 12.54 -1.40 5.75
C GLY A 31 11.66 -2.61 6.00
N SER A 32 11.92 -3.24 7.14
CA SER A 32 11.14 -4.37 7.62
C SER A 32 10.25 -3.89 8.76
N TRP A 33 8.99 -4.28 8.69
CA TRP A 33 7.96 -3.83 9.62
C TRP A 33 7.27 -5.02 10.25
N LEU A 34 7.13 -5.02 11.56
CA LEU A 34 6.43 -6.09 12.29
C LEU A 34 5.14 -5.56 12.89
N SER A 35 4.12 -6.40 12.92
CA SER A 35 2.85 -6.06 13.55
C SER A 35 3.05 -5.81 15.04
N THR A 36 2.40 -4.77 15.55
CA THR A 36 2.38 -4.49 16.99
C THR A 36 1.47 -5.45 17.74
N ASN A 37 0.60 -6.16 17.02
CA ASN A 37 -0.33 -7.13 17.60
C ASN A 37 0.25 -8.54 17.46
N LYS A 38 0.71 -9.11 18.56
CA LYS A 38 1.30 -10.44 18.55
C LYS A 38 0.26 -11.53 18.24
N ASP A 39 -1.01 -11.24 18.43
CA ASP A 39 -2.09 -12.16 18.19
C ASP A 39 -2.84 -11.88 16.87
N THR A 40 -2.21 -11.13 15.97
CA THR A 40 -2.84 -10.81 14.70
C THR A 40 -3.21 -12.08 13.92
N GLN A 41 -4.35 -12.03 13.24
CA GLN A 41 -4.76 -13.08 12.32
C GLN A 41 -4.54 -12.65 10.86
N GLY A 42 -3.96 -11.49 10.66
CA GLY A 42 -3.71 -10.93 9.34
C GLY A 42 -2.22 -10.93 8.98
N ILE A 43 -1.73 -9.76 8.58
CA ILE A 43 -0.33 -9.59 8.20
C ILE A 43 0.52 -9.44 9.46
N ALA A 44 1.54 -10.30 9.58
CA ALA A 44 2.47 -10.25 10.69
C ALA A 44 3.70 -9.41 10.39
N LYS A 45 4.10 -9.34 9.11
CA LYS A 45 5.35 -8.67 8.70
C LYS A 45 5.22 -8.12 7.30
N LEU A 46 5.83 -6.97 7.07
CA LEU A 46 5.98 -6.37 5.74
C LEU A 46 7.45 -6.04 5.51
N ILE A 47 7.94 -6.37 4.32
CA ILE A 47 9.24 -5.89 3.86
C ILE A 47 8.97 -4.97 2.68
N VAL A 48 9.46 -3.75 2.77
CA VAL A 48 9.24 -2.73 1.75
C VAL A 48 10.58 -2.25 1.23
N GLY A 49 10.77 -2.35 -0.08
CA GLY A 49 11.96 -1.88 -0.76
C GLY A 49 11.60 -0.91 -1.87
N SER A 50 12.60 -0.18 -2.36
CA SER A 50 12.40 0.70 -3.51
C SER A 50 12.45 -0.11 -4.81
N HIS A 51 11.65 0.30 -5.79
CA HIS A 51 11.60 -0.34 -7.10
C HIS A 51 11.21 0.68 -8.16
N HIS A 52 12.16 1.07 -9.01
CA HIS A 52 11.93 2.10 -10.02
C HIS A 52 11.33 3.36 -9.37
N ASP A 53 10.15 3.78 -9.81
CA ASP A 53 9.48 4.98 -9.30
C ASP A 53 8.51 4.69 -8.16
N GLY A 54 8.54 3.48 -7.64
CA GLY A 54 7.61 3.07 -6.59
C GLY A 54 8.26 2.16 -5.56
N LEU A 55 7.47 1.23 -5.06
CA LEU A 55 7.89 0.31 -4.01
C LEU A 55 7.69 -1.13 -4.47
N ARG A 56 8.48 -2.01 -3.85
CA ARG A 56 8.23 -3.45 -3.86
C ARG A 56 7.80 -3.84 -2.45
N VAL A 57 6.64 -4.44 -2.35
CA VAL A 57 6.01 -4.80 -1.08
C VAL A 57 5.93 -6.31 -0.98
N GLN A 58 6.41 -6.85 0.14
CA GLN A 58 6.34 -8.27 0.42
C GLN A 58 5.65 -8.46 1.76
N ALA A 59 4.49 -9.08 1.75
CA ALA A 59 3.71 -9.31 2.95
C ALA A 59 3.84 -10.75 3.42
N PHE A 60 3.79 -10.93 4.74
CA PHE A 60 3.83 -12.24 5.38
C PHE A 60 2.66 -12.33 6.33
N GLY A 61 1.78 -13.28 6.06
CA GLY A 61 0.65 -13.55 6.93
C GLY A 61 1.01 -14.50 8.06
N VAL A 62 0.09 -14.65 8.97
CA VAL A 62 0.22 -15.58 10.07
C VAL A 62 0.24 -17.02 9.53
N GLY A 63 1.10 -17.85 10.07
CA GLY A 63 1.20 -19.24 9.71
C GLY A 63 2.00 -20.01 10.74
N ALA A 64 1.95 -21.34 10.68
CA ALA A 64 2.70 -22.23 11.56
C ALA A 64 3.24 -23.40 10.74
N PRO A 65 4.52 -23.77 10.93
CA PRO A 65 5.47 -23.30 11.94
C PRO A 65 6.13 -21.95 11.59
N SER A 66 5.95 -21.45 10.38
CA SER A 66 6.55 -20.20 9.94
C SER A 66 5.49 -19.31 9.29
N LEU A 67 5.83 -18.04 9.09
CA LEU A 67 4.93 -17.09 8.44
C LEU A 67 4.63 -17.52 7.01
N CYS A 68 3.45 -17.18 6.54
CA CYS A 68 3.02 -17.48 5.18
C CYS A 68 3.39 -16.32 4.26
N GLU A 69 4.28 -16.54 3.31
CA GLU A 69 4.69 -15.51 2.36
C GLU A 69 3.62 -15.31 1.30
N TRP A 70 3.22 -14.06 1.10
CA TRP A 70 2.23 -13.71 0.09
C TRP A 70 2.86 -13.39 -1.27
N GLY A 71 4.18 -13.24 -1.32
CA GLY A 71 4.90 -12.84 -2.52
C GLY A 71 5.13 -11.34 -2.58
N GLU A 72 5.80 -10.90 -3.63
CA GLU A 72 6.12 -9.50 -3.85
C GLU A 72 5.17 -8.87 -4.85
N VAL A 73 4.72 -7.67 -4.56
CA VAL A 73 3.91 -6.87 -5.49
C VAL A 73 4.46 -5.46 -5.54
N GLU A 74 4.14 -4.75 -6.60
CA GLU A 74 4.50 -3.34 -6.70
C GLU A 74 3.57 -2.50 -5.85
N GLY A 75 4.14 -1.48 -5.20
CA GLY A 75 3.37 -0.50 -4.48
C GLY A 75 3.43 0.84 -5.18
N ALA A 76 2.28 1.49 -5.31
CA ALA A 76 2.19 2.84 -5.84
C ALA A 76 2.28 3.82 -4.68
N VAL A 77 3.12 4.85 -4.82
CA VAL A 77 3.37 5.82 -3.76
C VAL A 77 2.64 7.11 -4.06
N PHE A 78 2.06 7.68 -3.02
CA PHE A 78 1.29 8.91 -3.13
C PHE A 78 1.86 9.93 -2.15
N ALA A 79 2.15 11.13 -2.65
CA ALA A 79 2.47 12.26 -1.79
C ALA A 79 1.17 12.85 -1.21
N ASP A 80 1.30 13.79 -0.27
CA ASP A 80 0.11 14.40 0.33
C ASP A 80 -0.49 15.50 -0.53
N SER A 81 0.23 15.94 -1.58
CA SER A 81 -0.26 16.91 -2.54
C SER A 81 0.47 16.77 -3.86
N ALA A 82 -0.06 17.37 -4.91
CA ALA A 82 0.53 17.30 -6.24
C ALA A 82 1.90 17.96 -6.33
N THR A 83 2.24 18.81 -5.38
CA THR A 83 3.52 19.53 -5.38
C THR A 83 4.52 18.97 -4.38
N SER A 84 4.10 18.08 -3.52
CA SER A 84 4.99 17.43 -2.55
C SER A 84 5.84 16.35 -3.24
N LYS A 85 7.07 16.17 -2.75
CA LYS A 85 7.99 15.16 -3.28
C LYS A 85 8.33 14.10 -2.26
N VAL A 86 7.63 14.07 -1.14
CA VAL A 86 7.84 13.08 -0.08
C VAL A 86 6.66 12.12 -0.06
N GLY A 87 6.94 10.83 -0.02
CA GLY A 87 5.92 9.80 0.06
C GLY A 87 5.13 9.91 1.36
N HIS A 88 3.81 9.90 1.24
CA HIS A 88 2.89 10.02 2.36
C HIS A 88 2.13 8.72 2.59
N ALA A 89 1.77 8.04 1.50
CA ALA A 89 1.03 6.80 1.56
C ALA A 89 1.43 5.89 0.41
N PHE A 90 1.16 4.61 0.53
CA PHE A 90 1.30 3.70 -0.59
C PHE A 90 0.11 2.75 -0.67
N ARG A 91 -0.09 2.20 -1.86
CA ARG A 91 -1.14 1.23 -2.12
C ARG A 91 -0.52 0.04 -2.82
N ALA A 92 -0.88 -1.15 -2.38
CA ALA A 92 -0.46 -2.39 -3.01
C ALA A 92 -1.66 -3.33 -3.11
N VAL A 93 -1.68 -4.16 -4.14
CA VAL A 93 -2.80 -5.07 -4.38
C VAL A 93 -2.27 -6.49 -4.54
N TYR A 94 -2.84 -7.40 -3.76
CA TYR A 94 -2.64 -8.83 -3.92
C TYR A 94 -3.90 -9.44 -4.50
N ASP A 95 -3.75 -10.20 -5.57
CA ASP A 95 -4.85 -10.96 -6.14
C ASP A 95 -4.51 -12.44 -6.03
N PHE A 96 -5.21 -13.12 -5.13
CA PHE A 96 -5.00 -14.55 -4.89
C PHE A 96 -5.95 -15.42 -5.72
N GLY A 97 -6.73 -14.81 -6.62
CA GLY A 97 -7.75 -15.51 -7.38
C GLY A 97 -9.08 -15.57 -6.64
N PHE A 98 -9.11 -16.26 -5.52
CA PHE A 98 -10.32 -16.37 -4.70
C PHE A 98 -10.58 -15.12 -3.86
N LYS A 99 -9.55 -14.32 -3.65
CA LYS A 99 -9.61 -13.12 -2.81
C LYS A 99 -8.67 -12.06 -3.35
N GLU A 100 -9.11 -10.82 -3.29
CA GLU A 100 -8.27 -9.66 -3.55
C GLU A 100 -8.05 -8.89 -2.25
N THR A 101 -6.81 -8.53 -1.97
CA THR A 101 -6.46 -7.74 -0.80
C THR A 101 -5.79 -6.45 -1.23
N ILE A 102 -6.40 -5.32 -0.88
CA ILE A 102 -5.83 -4.00 -1.14
C ILE A 102 -5.24 -3.48 0.16
N LEU A 103 -3.95 -3.15 0.12
CA LEU A 103 -3.25 -2.54 1.23
C LEU A 103 -3.15 -1.04 0.97
N GLN A 104 -3.54 -0.24 1.95
CA GLN A 104 -3.32 1.20 1.95
C GLN A 104 -2.56 1.53 3.21
N ALA A 105 -1.37 2.06 3.06
CA ALA A 105 -0.46 2.26 4.18
C ALA A 105 0.04 3.68 4.23
N LYS A 106 0.26 4.18 5.45
CA LYS A 106 0.95 5.46 5.61
C LYS A 106 1.76 5.44 6.90
N VAL A 107 2.85 6.20 6.91
CA VAL A 107 3.68 6.33 8.09
C VAL A 107 3.23 7.55 8.88
N LYS A 108 3.03 7.36 10.18
CA LYS A 108 2.71 8.45 11.09
C LYS A 108 3.51 8.25 12.37
N LYS A 109 4.39 9.20 12.67
CA LYS A 109 5.22 9.19 13.88
C LYS A 109 6.01 7.87 14.03
N GLY A 110 6.58 7.39 12.91
CA GLY A 110 7.39 6.18 12.94
C GLY A 110 6.62 4.87 12.92
N VAL A 111 5.30 4.93 12.90
CA VAL A 111 4.44 3.75 12.85
C VAL A 111 3.83 3.65 11.47
N LEU A 112 3.88 2.46 10.88
CA LEU A 112 3.21 2.19 9.61
C LEU A 112 1.80 1.72 9.91
N VAL A 113 0.82 2.48 9.45
CA VAL A 113 -0.59 2.14 9.60
C VAL A 113 -1.06 1.54 8.29
N VAL A 114 -1.55 0.31 8.33
CA VAL A 114 -1.96 -0.41 7.12
C VAL A 114 -3.44 -0.76 7.22
N ALA A 115 -4.20 -0.24 6.27
CA ALA A 115 -5.59 -0.62 6.08
C ALA A 115 -5.65 -1.76 5.07
N ASN A 116 -6.40 -2.79 5.41
CA ASN A 116 -6.55 -3.99 4.58
C ASN A 116 -8.01 -4.10 4.13
N PHE A 117 -8.22 -4.06 2.83
CA PHE A 117 -9.54 -4.28 2.23
C PHE A 117 -9.52 -5.66 1.58
N ASN A 118 -10.24 -6.60 2.16
CA ASN A 118 -10.27 -7.99 1.69
C ASN A 118 -11.60 -8.27 1.03
N ARG A 119 -11.57 -8.58 -0.27
CA ARG A 119 -12.77 -8.87 -1.04
C ARG A 119 -12.70 -10.31 -1.55
N PHE A 120 -13.66 -11.12 -1.14
CA PHE A 120 -13.77 -12.49 -1.65
C PHE A 120 -14.45 -12.49 -3.01
N LYS A 121 -13.89 -13.24 -3.95
CA LYS A 121 -14.36 -13.33 -5.34
C LYS A 121 -14.87 -14.72 -5.69
N ASP A 122 -14.98 -15.58 -4.67
CA ASP A 122 -15.44 -16.96 -4.84
C ASP A 122 -16.88 -17.12 -4.31
N SER A 123 -17.37 -18.34 -4.36
CA SER A 123 -18.72 -18.65 -3.92
C SER A 123 -18.78 -19.12 -2.46
N SER A 124 -17.76 -18.79 -1.67
CA SER A 124 -17.66 -19.28 -0.29
C SER A 124 -18.65 -18.61 0.66
N ARG A 125 -19.31 -17.54 0.25
CA ARG A 125 -20.22 -16.74 1.07
C ARG A 125 -19.55 -16.04 2.24
N ARG A 126 -18.21 -15.99 2.27
CA ARG A 126 -17.50 -15.22 3.27
C ARG A 126 -17.69 -13.73 3.01
N ALA A 127 -17.88 -12.96 4.08
CA ALA A 127 -18.01 -11.53 3.95
C ALA A 127 -16.68 -10.89 3.58
N SER A 128 -16.71 -9.97 2.63
CA SER A 128 -15.56 -9.09 2.41
C SER A 128 -15.42 -8.21 3.64
N TYR A 129 -14.19 -7.96 4.06
CA TYR A 129 -13.97 -7.28 5.33
C TYR A 129 -12.79 -6.32 5.29
N PHE A 130 -12.80 -5.41 6.24
CA PHE A 130 -11.77 -4.41 6.43
C PHE A 130 -11.09 -4.62 7.78
N SER A 131 -9.76 -4.44 7.80
CA SER A 131 -9.02 -4.39 9.05
C SER A 131 -7.95 -3.32 8.94
N ARG A 132 -7.50 -2.84 10.09
CA ARG A 132 -6.42 -1.87 10.16
C ARG A 132 -5.45 -2.33 11.22
N GLU A 133 -4.16 -2.37 10.87
CA GLU A 133 -3.12 -2.81 11.77
C GLU A 133 -1.96 -1.82 11.78
N PHE A 134 -1.20 -1.85 12.86
CA PHE A 134 -0.08 -0.95 13.09
C PHE A 134 1.20 -1.77 13.12
N PHE A 135 2.24 -1.24 12.47
CA PHE A 135 3.53 -1.92 12.36
C PHE A 135 4.64 -1.00 12.84
N TYR A 136 5.66 -1.56 13.45
CA TYR A 136 6.85 -0.82 13.81
C TYR A 136 8.04 -1.31 12.99
N ARG A 137 8.97 -0.39 12.72
CA ARG A 137 10.16 -0.72 11.95
C ARG A 137 11.14 -1.50 12.81
N VAL A 138 11.68 -2.56 12.24
CA VAL A 138 12.66 -3.39 12.91
C VAL A 138 14.05 -2.98 12.44
N ALA A 139 14.97 -2.82 13.38
CA ALA A 139 16.37 -2.60 13.03
C ALA A 139 16.96 -3.88 12.45
N GLU A 140 17.67 -3.74 11.37
CA GLU A 140 18.39 -4.87 10.77
C GLU A 140 19.80 -4.97 11.30
#